data_04889e9ff86f59051d207fb28256ed2e
#
_entry.id   04889e9ff86f59051d207fb28256ed2e
#
_cell.length_a   1.000
_cell.length_b   1.000
_cell.length_c   1.000
_cell.angle_alpha   90.00
_cell.angle_beta   90.00
_cell.angle_gamma   90.00
#
_symmetry.space_group_name_H-M   'P 1'
#
loop_
_entity.id
_entity.type
_entity.pdbx_description
1 polymer ?
#
loop_
_entity_poly.entity_id
_entity_poly.type
_entity_poly.pdbx_seq_one_letter_code
_entity_poly.pdbx_strand_id
1 'polypeptide(L)'
;MRDRVEKLKWAAYSARDAWQVGGLRELESKTRGWWSKRGSAGVWPPVGETATWWRGNIVMIAGFDPPQCWHYRVQQKVAACAAAGIPMRVVQPQHLDELIAALQVASILIVYRQPMTIHLPNIIAEAHRLGIPVVYEADDIVYRTDLVAANPNLATLPTDLRDAVISGAADYEAALRACDAVLASTAPLAADMERFVPGSAAVVENGIDPVMTAMARGIEVDRAAGRLRSPSVDDGIVVIGYGSGSRAHDLDLAVAAAPLAAVLGAHGHVRLRLMGPLALPAELEGFTDRIERIDLLPEGEYLRELAQCDISIAPLADVGFNQYKSQVKYLEAGLLGLCFVASDVVYGTYVDDGRTGFIARDSEGWRAALERLVTDSGLRRHVGAAAREHVQRWDVTTTGAEQMRAMLATFGVEVSG
;
A
#
# COMPACT_ATOMS: atom_id res chain seq x y z
N MET A 1 -10.35 -21.99 23.53
CA MET A 1 -9.31 -22.96 23.12
C MET A 1 -8.99 -22.91 21.63
N ARG A 2 -9.99 -22.87 20.73
CA ARG A 2 -9.83 -22.69 19.27
C ARG A 2 -9.06 -21.38 18.92
N ASP A 3 -9.43 -20.25 19.50
CA ASP A 3 -8.79 -18.94 19.28
C ASP A 3 -7.28 -18.91 19.66
N ARG A 4 -6.90 -19.64 20.72
CA ARG A 4 -5.48 -19.81 21.10
C ARG A 4 -4.69 -20.64 20.10
N VAL A 5 -5.33 -21.66 19.52
CA VAL A 5 -4.72 -22.51 18.49
C VAL A 5 -4.56 -21.76 17.17
N GLU A 6 -5.52 -20.93 16.80
CA GLU A 6 -5.42 -20.10 15.58
C GLU A 6 -4.40 -18.99 15.72
N LYS A 7 -4.33 -18.29 16.87
CA LYS A 7 -3.26 -17.33 17.17
C LYS A 7 -1.87 -17.96 17.15
N LEU A 8 -1.75 -19.20 17.64
CA LEU A 8 -0.49 -19.96 17.58
C LEU A 8 -0.15 -20.39 16.13
N LYS A 9 -1.14 -20.77 15.34
CA LYS A 9 -0.93 -21.04 13.92
C LYS A 9 -0.48 -19.79 13.17
N TRP A 10 -1.15 -18.66 13.37
CA TRP A 10 -0.77 -17.39 12.75
C TRP A 10 0.63 -16.93 13.17
N ALA A 11 0.97 -17.03 14.45
CA ALA A 11 2.31 -16.74 14.94
C ALA A 11 3.35 -17.69 14.35
N ALA A 12 3.02 -18.97 14.20
CA ALA A 12 3.89 -19.95 13.56
C ALA A 12 4.06 -19.70 12.05
N TYR A 13 3.01 -19.28 11.34
CA TYR A 13 3.08 -18.89 9.94
C TYR A 13 3.92 -17.63 9.75
N SER A 14 3.68 -16.60 10.53
CA SER A 14 4.46 -15.35 10.48
C SER A 14 5.94 -15.57 10.83
N ALA A 15 6.23 -16.46 11.79
CA ALA A 15 7.60 -16.85 12.15
C ALA A 15 8.28 -17.68 11.05
N ARG A 16 7.54 -18.58 10.41
CA ARG A 16 8.05 -19.43 9.33
C ARG A 16 8.30 -18.63 8.05
N ASP A 17 7.41 -17.69 7.72
CA ASP A 17 7.57 -16.74 6.62
C ASP A 17 8.81 -15.85 6.83
N ALA A 18 8.98 -15.31 8.04
CA ALA A 18 10.16 -14.57 8.43
C ALA A 18 11.44 -15.41 8.33
N TRP A 19 11.38 -16.68 8.72
CA TRP A 19 12.50 -17.59 8.59
C TRP A 19 12.88 -17.88 7.14
N GLN A 20 11.89 -18.08 6.27
CA GLN A 20 12.10 -18.38 4.84
C GLN A 20 12.57 -17.18 4.03
N VAL A 21 12.19 -15.95 4.44
CA VAL A 21 12.51 -14.70 3.73
C VAL A 21 13.82 -14.08 4.20
N GLY A 22 14.12 -14.12 5.49
CA GLY A 22 15.28 -13.43 6.07
C GLY A 22 16.05 -14.21 7.14
N GLY A 23 15.72 -15.49 7.36
CA GLY A 23 16.40 -16.33 8.35
C GLY A 23 16.24 -15.83 9.80
N LEU A 24 17.25 -16.09 10.64
CA LEU A 24 17.25 -15.72 12.07
C LEU A 24 17.08 -14.22 12.33
N ARG A 25 17.61 -13.35 11.47
CA ARG A 25 17.54 -11.89 11.64
C ARG A 25 16.11 -11.36 11.49
N GLU A 26 15.37 -11.87 10.51
CA GLU A 26 13.97 -11.48 10.27
C GLU A 26 13.06 -12.01 11.38
N LEU A 27 13.31 -13.25 11.84
CA LEU A 27 12.61 -13.83 12.97
C LEU A 27 12.86 -13.04 14.26
N GLU A 28 14.11 -12.63 14.53
CA GLU A 28 14.45 -11.78 15.66
C GLU A 28 13.86 -10.37 15.55
N SER A 29 13.80 -9.78 14.36
CA SER A 29 13.17 -8.49 14.11
C SER A 29 11.68 -8.53 14.40
N LYS A 30 10.97 -9.54 13.87
CA LYS A 30 9.53 -9.73 14.14
C LYS A 30 9.25 -10.06 15.61
N THR A 31 10.09 -10.86 16.27
CA THR A 31 9.92 -11.17 17.70
C THR A 31 10.24 -9.96 18.57
N ARG A 32 11.29 -9.19 18.31
CA ARG A 32 11.57 -7.92 19.00
C ARG A 32 10.45 -6.91 18.79
N GLY A 33 9.94 -6.77 17.57
CA GLY A 33 8.77 -5.94 17.26
C GLY A 33 7.52 -6.36 18.04
N TRP A 34 7.30 -7.65 18.22
CA TRP A 34 6.18 -8.19 19.00
C TRP A 34 6.32 -7.94 20.51
N TRP A 35 7.55 -8.04 21.06
CA TRP A 35 7.83 -7.74 22.47
C TRP A 35 7.87 -6.23 22.77
N SER A 36 8.39 -5.40 21.87
CA SER A 36 8.40 -3.94 22.02
C SER A 36 6.99 -3.34 21.97
N LYS A 37 6.09 -3.94 21.16
CA LYS A 37 4.68 -3.54 21.05
C LYS A 37 3.86 -3.87 22.32
N ARG A 38 4.32 -4.77 23.20
CA ARG A 38 3.66 -5.04 24.49
C ARG A 38 3.81 -3.92 25.52
N GLY A 39 4.76 -3.02 25.34
CA GLY A 39 5.04 -1.90 26.26
C GLY A 39 4.65 -0.52 25.74
N SER A 40 4.36 -0.36 24.46
CA SER A 40 3.86 0.89 23.89
C SER A 40 2.32 0.82 23.79
N ALA A 41 1.64 1.04 24.89
CA ALA A 41 0.34 1.67 24.84
C ALA A 41 0.55 2.94 24.01
N GLY A 42 -0.02 3.03 22.81
CA GLY A 42 0.04 4.24 22.01
C GLY A 42 -0.32 5.41 22.91
N VAL A 43 0.52 6.45 22.90
CA VAL A 43 0.22 7.67 23.64
C VAL A 43 -0.96 8.30 22.93
N TRP A 44 -2.15 7.94 23.37
CA TRP A 44 -3.38 8.62 22.99
C TRP A 44 -3.35 10.00 23.65
N PRO A 45 -3.73 11.06 22.94
CA PRO A 45 -3.97 12.33 23.63
C PRO A 45 -4.99 12.06 24.74
N PRO A 46 -4.76 12.61 25.96
CA PRO A 46 -5.69 12.42 27.06
C PRO A 46 -7.09 12.83 26.59
N VAL A 47 -8.08 11.99 26.90
CA VAL A 47 -9.48 12.31 26.67
C VAL A 47 -9.77 13.56 27.50
N GLY A 48 -9.84 14.72 26.81
CA GLY A 48 -10.21 15.98 27.46
C GLY A 48 -11.63 15.84 28.00
N GLU A 49 -11.85 16.35 29.22
CA GLU A 49 -13.07 16.28 30.00
C GLU A 49 -14.27 17.06 29.43
N THR A 50 -14.45 17.12 28.11
CA THR A 50 -15.67 17.63 27.49
C THR A 50 -16.08 16.70 26.37
N ALA A 51 -16.80 15.66 26.72
CA ALA A 51 -17.58 14.88 25.75
C ALA A 51 -18.71 15.76 25.21
N THR A 52 -18.39 16.65 24.29
CA THR A 52 -19.40 17.16 23.39
C THR A 52 -19.82 16.00 22.51
N TRP A 53 -21.12 15.68 22.55
CA TRP A 53 -21.77 14.61 21.78
C TRP A 53 -21.71 14.98 20.29
N TRP A 54 -20.58 14.63 19.62
CA TRP A 54 -20.37 14.86 18.22
C TRP A 54 -21.07 13.76 17.43
N ARG A 55 -22.03 14.13 16.61
CA ARG A 55 -22.45 13.28 15.49
C ARG A 55 -21.34 13.33 14.46
N GLY A 56 -20.87 12.14 13.99
CA GLY A 56 -19.80 12.06 12.98
C GLY A 56 -18.52 11.36 13.43
N ASN A 57 -18.47 10.74 14.63
CA ASN A 57 -17.33 9.96 15.06
C ASN A 57 -17.14 8.70 14.21
N ILE A 58 -15.97 8.56 13.61
CA ILE A 58 -15.56 7.33 12.92
C ILE A 58 -14.85 6.43 13.91
N VAL A 59 -15.30 5.17 14.00
CA VAL A 59 -14.53 4.10 14.65
C VAL A 59 -14.01 3.16 13.56
N MET A 60 -12.72 2.86 13.57
CA MET A 60 -12.09 1.94 12.64
C MET A 60 -11.43 0.78 13.37
N ILE A 61 -11.77 -0.44 12.98
CA ILE A 61 -11.04 -1.64 13.39
C ILE A 61 -9.95 -1.90 12.36
N ALA A 62 -8.69 -1.89 12.79
CA ALA A 62 -7.55 -2.14 11.92
C ALA A 62 -6.41 -2.86 12.66
N GLY A 63 -5.79 -3.82 11.97
CA GLY A 63 -4.52 -4.44 12.40
C GLY A 63 -3.31 -3.66 11.87
N PHE A 64 -2.12 -3.94 12.41
CA PHE A 64 -0.88 -3.27 12.02
C PHE A 64 -0.16 -3.91 10.82
N ASP A 65 -0.50 -5.11 10.43
CA ASP A 65 0.17 -5.83 9.36
C ASP A 65 -0.64 -5.80 8.06
N PRO A 66 0.01 -5.61 6.93
CA PRO A 66 1.39 -5.16 6.74
C PRO A 66 1.58 -3.65 7.01
N PRO A 67 2.80 -3.20 7.38
CA PRO A 67 3.07 -1.81 7.74
C PRO A 67 2.68 -0.78 6.68
N GLN A 68 2.89 -1.08 5.40
CA GLN A 68 2.51 -0.20 4.29
C GLN A 68 1.00 0.00 4.23
N CYS A 69 0.22 -1.07 4.43
CA CYS A 69 -1.24 -0.97 4.49
C CYS A 69 -1.69 -0.12 5.69
N TRP A 70 -1.02 -0.25 6.85
CA TRP A 70 -1.28 0.61 7.99
C TRP A 70 -1.05 2.09 7.67
N HIS A 71 0.08 2.42 7.03
CA HIS A 71 0.38 3.80 6.62
C HIS A 71 -0.70 4.34 5.67
N TYR A 72 -0.85 3.71 4.51
CA TYR A 72 -1.72 4.22 3.44
C TYR A 72 -3.21 4.14 3.77
N ARG A 73 -3.66 3.14 4.53
CA ARG A 73 -5.10 2.97 4.76
C ARG A 73 -5.58 3.43 6.12
N VAL A 74 -4.73 3.47 7.13
CA VAL A 74 -5.12 3.87 8.48
C VAL A 74 -4.58 5.25 8.81
N GLN A 75 -3.26 5.47 8.78
CA GLN A 75 -2.67 6.75 9.17
C GLN A 75 -3.09 7.89 8.24
N GLN A 76 -3.15 7.65 6.93
CA GLN A 76 -3.62 8.65 5.97
C GLN A 76 -5.08 9.05 6.21
N LYS A 77 -5.98 8.10 6.56
CA LYS A 77 -7.35 8.45 6.93
C LYS A 77 -7.44 9.25 8.22
N VAL A 78 -6.61 8.91 9.21
CA VAL A 78 -6.52 9.72 10.43
C VAL A 78 -6.09 11.15 10.12
N ALA A 79 -5.10 11.32 9.24
CA ALA A 79 -4.64 12.64 8.79
C ALA A 79 -5.73 13.40 7.99
N ALA A 80 -6.41 12.71 7.07
CA ALA A 80 -7.51 13.27 6.29
C ALA A 80 -8.68 13.70 7.18
N CYS A 81 -9.07 12.86 8.13
CA CYS A 81 -10.11 13.18 9.11
C CYS A 81 -9.72 14.37 9.98
N ALA A 82 -8.49 14.42 10.47
CA ALA A 82 -8.00 15.54 11.26
C ALA A 82 -8.07 16.87 10.46
N ALA A 83 -7.66 16.85 9.17
CA ALA A 83 -7.77 17.99 8.28
C ALA A 83 -9.22 18.38 7.97
N ALA A 84 -10.12 17.39 7.94
CA ALA A 84 -11.56 17.60 7.74
C ALA A 84 -12.31 18.06 9.00
N GLY A 85 -11.67 18.03 10.18
CA GLY A 85 -12.33 18.25 11.48
C GLY A 85 -13.23 17.10 11.91
N ILE A 86 -13.02 15.88 11.39
CA ILE A 86 -13.81 14.68 11.66
C ILE A 86 -13.11 13.86 12.75
N PRO A 87 -13.74 13.61 13.91
CA PRO A 87 -13.16 12.73 14.91
C PRO A 87 -13.07 11.29 14.40
N MET A 88 -11.89 10.68 14.51
CA MET A 88 -11.65 9.30 14.13
C MET A 88 -10.87 8.56 15.22
N ARG A 89 -11.34 7.38 15.59
CA ARG A 89 -10.67 6.49 16.53
C ARG A 89 -10.36 5.17 15.85
N VAL A 90 -9.09 4.75 15.94
CA VAL A 90 -8.65 3.45 15.43
C VAL A 90 -8.47 2.51 16.62
N VAL A 91 -9.08 1.33 16.56
CA VAL A 91 -9.00 0.31 17.60
C VAL A 91 -8.46 -0.99 16.99
N GLN A 92 -7.54 -1.63 17.67
CA GLN A 92 -7.02 -2.91 17.24
C GLN A 92 -8.02 -4.04 17.52
N PRO A 93 -8.10 -5.08 16.66
CA PRO A 93 -9.10 -6.14 16.78
C PRO A 93 -9.08 -6.91 18.11
N GLN A 94 -7.95 -6.94 18.81
CA GLN A 94 -7.79 -7.61 20.10
C GLN A 94 -8.26 -6.79 21.32
N HIS A 95 -8.53 -5.49 21.15
CA HIS A 95 -8.94 -4.58 22.24
C HIS A 95 -10.47 -4.45 22.29
N LEU A 96 -11.16 -5.54 22.58
CA LEU A 96 -12.62 -5.62 22.52
C LEU A 96 -13.33 -4.63 23.45
N ASP A 97 -12.85 -4.46 24.68
CA ASP A 97 -13.47 -3.54 25.66
C ASP A 97 -13.38 -2.09 25.17
N GLU A 98 -12.23 -1.71 24.59
CA GLU A 98 -12.05 -0.39 24.00
C GLU A 98 -12.94 -0.19 22.80
N LEU A 99 -13.11 -1.21 21.95
CA LEU A 99 -13.96 -1.17 20.78
C LEU A 99 -15.43 -1.02 21.16
N ILE A 100 -15.92 -1.80 22.13
CA ILE A 100 -17.31 -1.70 22.62
C ILE A 100 -17.57 -0.31 23.19
N ALA A 101 -16.64 0.24 23.96
CA ALA A 101 -16.76 1.61 24.48
C ALA A 101 -16.75 2.67 23.36
N ALA A 102 -15.92 2.49 22.33
CA ALA A 102 -15.89 3.40 21.19
C ALA A 102 -17.18 3.36 20.35
N LEU A 103 -17.80 2.20 20.19
CA LEU A 103 -19.06 2.06 19.48
C LEU A 103 -20.22 2.84 20.13
N GLN A 104 -20.20 3.06 21.46
CA GLN A 104 -21.28 3.82 22.13
C GLN A 104 -21.40 5.28 21.66
N VAL A 105 -20.36 5.80 21.03
CA VAL A 105 -20.28 7.19 20.51
C VAL A 105 -19.99 7.25 19.02
N ALA A 106 -19.95 6.12 18.34
CA ALA A 106 -19.67 6.04 16.92
C ALA A 106 -20.89 6.41 16.08
N SER A 107 -20.67 7.06 14.95
CA SER A 107 -21.68 7.28 13.90
C SER A 107 -21.50 6.30 12.74
N ILE A 108 -20.31 5.70 12.62
CA ILE A 108 -19.97 4.73 11.59
C ILE A 108 -18.84 3.82 12.09
N LEU A 109 -18.90 2.56 11.75
CA LEU A 109 -17.85 1.58 11.99
C LEU A 109 -17.18 1.18 10.67
N ILE A 110 -15.88 1.38 10.53
CA ILE A 110 -15.09 0.90 9.41
C ILE A 110 -14.33 -0.36 9.84
N VAL A 111 -14.52 -1.45 9.11
CA VAL A 111 -13.85 -2.74 9.31
C VAL A 111 -12.79 -2.90 8.23
N TYR A 112 -11.54 -2.53 8.54
CA TYR A 112 -10.45 -2.57 7.56
C TYR A 112 -9.76 -3.93 7.54
N ARG A 113 -9.90 -4.65 6.42
CA ARG A 113 -9.24 -5.93 6.13
C ARG A 113 -9.28 -6.92 7.30
N GLN A 114 -10.42 -7.02 7.99
CA GLN A 114 -10.58 -8.04 9.01
C GLN A 114 -11.24 -9.28 8.40
N PRO A 115 -10.66 -10.47 8.58
CA PRO A 115 -11.35 -11.71 8.26
C PRO A 115 -12.48 -11.96 9.26
N MET A 116 -13.45 -12.80 8.91
CA MET A 116 -14.53 -13.22 9.79
C MET A 116 -13.97 -14.06 10.94
N THR A 117 -13.52 -13.39 11.99
CA THR A 117 -13.03 -14.01 13.22
C THR A 117 -14.16 -14.25 14.21
N ILE A 118 -13.87 -14.99 15.30
CA ILE A 118 -14.87 -15.34 16.31
C ILE A 118 -15.57 -14.12 16.98
N HIS A 119 -14.90 -12.97 17.00
CA HIS A 119 -15.43 -11.75 17.64
C HIS A 119 -16.13 -10.80 16.67
N LEU A 120 -15.78 -10.82 15.37
CA LEU A 120 -16.29 -9.85 14.41
C LEU A 120 -17.83 -9.90 14.25
N PRO A 121 -18.50 -11.07 14.22
CA PRO A 121 -19.97 -11.13 14.17
C PRO A 121 -20.65 -10.42 15.33
N ASN A 122 -20.11 -10.53 16.54
CA ASN A 122 -20.68 -9.89 17.71
C ASN A 122 -20.47 -8.36 17.69
N ILE A 123 -19.35 -7.91 17.15
CA ILE A 123 -19.03 -6.48 16.96
C ILE A 123 -20.00 -5.86 15.95
N ILE A 124 -20.22 -6.53 14.80
CA ILE A 124 -21.17 -6.10 13.78
C ILE A 124 -22.59 -6.07 14.34
N ALA A 125 -23.00 -7.13 15.05
CA ALA A 125 -24.33 -7.18 15.68
C ALA A 125 -24.52 -6.07 16.72
N GLU A 126 -23.51 -5.71 17.50
CA GLU A 126 -23.58 -4.60 18.46
C GLU A 126 -23.66 -3.25 17.74
N ALA A 127 -22.90 -3.04 16.66
CA ALA A 127 -23.01 -1.84 15.85
C ALA A 127 -24.44 -1.69 15.27
N HIS A 128 -25.00 -2.76 14.71
CA HIS A 128 -26.39 -2.78 14.21
C HIS A 128 -27.40 -2.53 15.32
N ARG A 129 -27.22 -3.11 16.52
CA ARG A 129 -28.10 -2.84 17.67
C ARG A 129 -28.10 -1.37 18.08
N LEU A 130 -26.97 -0.68 17.89
CA LEU A 130 -26.81 0.76 18.14
C LEU A 130 -27.26 1.64 16.97
N GLY A 131 -27.70 1.03 15.84
CA GLY A 131 -28.06 1.76 14.63
C GLY A 131 -26.88 2.37 13.88
N ILE A 132 -25.66 1.80 14.06
CA ILE A 132 -24.42 2.28 13.45
C ILE A 132 -24.18 1.49 12.16
N PRO A 133 -24.06 2.16 10.99
CA PRO A 133 -23.70 1.49 9.75
C PRO A 133 -22.27 0.93 9.82
N VAL A 134 -22.11 -0.28 9.28
CA VAL A 134 -20.83 -0.99 9.24
C VAL A 134 -20.30 -1.02 7.81
N VAL A 135 -19.12 -0.47 7.59
CA VAL A 135 -18.47 -0.35 6.28
C VAL A 135 -17.28 -1.28 6.22
N TYR A 136 -17.23 -2.18 5.26
CA TYR A 136 -16.05 -2.99 5.00
C TYR A 136 -15.06 -2.22 4.13
N GLU A 137 -13.81 -2.17 4.55
CA GLU A 137 -12.75 -1.53 3.77
C GLU A 137 -11.70 -2.53 3.32
N ALA A 138 -11.30 -2.43 2.04
CA ALA A 138 -10.17 -3.14 1.47
C ALA A 138 -9.35 -2.21 0.55
N ASP A 139 -8.05 -2.51 0.45
CA ASP A 139 -7.10 -1.86 -0.46
C ASP A 139 -6.53 -2.83 -1.50
N ASP A 140 -6.89 -4.12 -1.39
CA ASP A 140 -6.54 -5.18 -2.33
C ASP A 140 -7.67 -6.21 -2.40
N ILE A 141 -7.68 -7.04 -3.44
CA ILE A 141 -8.75 -8.01 -3.76
C ILE A 141 -8.65 -9.31 -2.93
N VAL A 142 -8.36 -9.19 -1.65
CA VAL A 142 -8.09 -10.31 -0.73
C VAL A 142 -9.30 -11.21 -0.44
N TYR A 143 -10.50 -10.75 -0.75
CA TYR A 143 -11.79 -11.43 -0.47
C TYR A 143 -12.29 -12.26 -1.67
N ARG A 144 -11.64 -12.22 -2.82
CA ARG A 144 -12.02 -12.97 -4.02
C ARG A 144 -11.27 -14.30 -4.06
N THR A 145 -11.89 -15.35 -3.51
CA THR A 145 -11.31 -16.71 -3.46
C THR A 145 -10.89 -17.21 -4.85
N ASP A 146 -11.66 -16.92 -5.89
CA ASP A 146 -11.37 -17.29 -7.27
C ASP A 146 -10.12 -16.59 -7.82
N LEU A 147 -10.00 -15.28 -7.63
CA LEU A 147 -8.85 -14.51 -8.09
C LEU A 147 -7.60 -14.80 -7.25
N VAL A 148 -7.77 -14.98 -5.93
CA VAL A 148 -6.67 -15.39 -5.06
C VAL A 148 -6.16 -16.77 -5.47
N ALA A 149 -7.04 -17.74 -5.69
CA ALA A 149 -6.64 -19.08 -6.12
C ALA A 149 -6.00 -19.11 -7.52
N ALA A 150 -6.43 -18.21 -8.41
CA ALA A 150 -5.88 -18.06 -9.75
C ALA A 150 -4.58 -17.22 -9.81
N ASN A 151 -4.14 -16.63 -8.68
CA ASN A 151 -2.91 -15.83 -8.66
C ASN A 151 -1.68 -16.73 -8.87
N PRO A 152 -0.96 -16.58 -10.00
CA PRO A 152 0.16 -17.45 -10.33
C PRO A 152 1.34 -17.32 -9.35
N ASN A 153 1.46 -16.21 -8.64
CA ASN A 153 2.48 -16.06 -7.58
C ASN A 153 2.27 -17.04 -6.42
N LEU A 154 1.04 -17.50 -6.17
CA LEU A 154 0.78 -18.52 -5.15
C LEU A 154 1.30 -19.91 -5.52
N ALA A 155 1.55 -20.18 -6.80
CA ALA A 155 2.09 -21.47 -7.25
C ALA A 155 3.51 -21.73 -6.70
N THR A 156 4.24 -20.68 -6.33
CA THR A 156 5.58 -20.78 -5.72
C THR A 156 5.56 -21.08 -4.22
N LEU A 157 4.39 -20.97 -3.57
CA LEU A 157 4.24 -21.23 -2.15
C LEU A 157 4.11 -22.73 -1.85
N PRO A 158 4.55 -23.20 -0.66
CA PRO A 158 4.21 -24.52 -0.15
C PRO A 158 2.68 -24.74 -0.14
N THR A 159 2.24 -25.96 -0.42
CA THR A 159 0.81 -26.29 -0.60
C THR A 159 -0.03 -25.90 0.62
N ASP A 160 0.45 -26.19 1.83
CA ASP A 160 -0.22 -25.86 3.09
C ASP A 160 -0.41 -24.33 3.29
N LEU A 161 0.58 -23.54 2.88
CA LEU A 161 0.52 -22.09 2.94
C LEU A 161 -0.43 -21.52 1.86
N ARG A 162 -0.34 -22.06 0.65
CA ARG A 162 -1.27 -21.69 -0.44
C ARG A 162 -2.71 -21.96 -0.06
N ASP A 163 -3.01 -23.13 0.48
CA ASP A 163 -4.36 -23.52 0.89
C ASP A 163 -4.86 -22.62 2.04
N ALA A 164 -3.98 -22.24 2.97
CA ALA A 164 -4.31 -21.27 4.03
C ALA A 164 -4.63 -19.89 3.49
N VAL A 165 -3.90 -19.39 2.49
CA VAL A 165 -4.17 -18.09 1.84
C VAL A 165 -5.52 -18.12 1.11
N ILE A 166 -5.80 -19.18 0.36
CA ILE A 166 -7.08 -19.34 -0.36
C ILE A 166 -8.25 -19.47 0.63
N SER A 167 -8.09 -20.25 1.70
CA SER A 167 -9.10 -20.37 2.75
C SER A 167 -9.35 -19.03 3.47
N GLY A 168 -8.28 -18.28 3.73
CA GLY A 168 -8.37 -16.94 4.33
C GLY A 168 -9.18 -15.96 3.49
N ALA A 169 -9.14 -16.09 2.15
CA ALA A 169 -9.94 -15.23 1.27
C ALA A 169 -11.46 -15.41 1.51
N ALA A 170 -11.91 -16.62 1.83
CA ALA A 170 -13.31 -16.88 2.17
C ALA A 170 -13.73 -16.20 3.49
N ASP A 171 -12.83 -16.10 4.47
CA ASP A 171 -13.10 -15.39 5.72
C ASP A 171 -13.19 -13.87 5.49
N TYR A 172 -12.39 -13.31 4.58
CA TYR A 172 -12.52 -11.91 4.16
C TYR A 172 -13.82 -11.66 3.39
N GLU A 173 -14.24 -12.56 2.49
CA GLU A 173 -15.51 -12.46 1.79
C GLU A 173 -16.69 -12.52 2.76
N ALA A 174 -16.65 -13.43 3.75
CA ALA A 174 -17.68 -13.54 4.75
C ALA A 174 -17.81 -12.26 5.60
N ALA A 175 -16.69 -11.62 5.94
CA ALA A 175 -16.69 -10.35 6.67
C ALA A 175 -17.24 -9.20 5.81
N LEU A 176 -16.85 -9.12 4.53
CA LEU A 176 -17.37 -8.16 3.57
C LEU A 176 -18.90 -8.27 3.46
N ARG A 177 -19.43 -9.49 3.26
CA ARG A 177 -20.90 -9.74 3.12
C ARG A 177 -21.69 -9.43 4.38
N ALA A 178 -21.08 -9.38 5.53
CA ALA A 178 -21.74 -9.06 6.80
C ALA A 178 -21.86 -7.55 7.08
N CYS A 179 -21.23 -6.72 6.25
CA CYS A 179 -21.26 -5.26 6.38
C CYS A 179 -22.36 -4.64 5.50
N ASP A 180 -22.71 -3.39 5.77
CA ASP A 180 -23.81 -2.66 5.12
C ASP A 180 -23.36 -1.90 3.86
N ALA A 181 -22.07 -1.56 3.78
CA ALA A 181 -21.48 -0.75 2.72
C ALA A 181 -20.00 -1.09 2.51
N VAL A 182 -19.42 -0.56 1.45
CA VAL A 182 -18.02 -0.82 1.10
C VAL A 182 -17.21 0.46 0.89
N LEU A 183 -15.96 0.41 1.30
CA LEU A 183 -14.96 1.47 1.09
C LEU A 183 -13.72 0.86 0.45
N ALA A 184 -13.23 1.48 -0.61
CA ALA A 184 -12.08 0.96 -1.33
C ALA A 184 -11.01 2.04 -1.59
N SER A 185 -9.80 1.59 -1.96
CA SER A 185 -8.71 2.47 -2.38
C SER A 185 -8.81 2.91 -3.85
N THR A 186 -9.60 2.19 -4.66
CA THR A 186 -9.73 2.44 -6.11
C THR A 186 -11.18 2.20 -6.57
N ALA A 187 -11.58 2.86 -7.63
CA ALA A 187 -12.91 2.68 -8.21
C ALA A 187 -13.16 1.25 -8.74
N PRO A 188 -12.21 0.58 -9.41
CA PRO A 188 -12.37 -0.82 -9.81
C PRO A 188 -12.60 -1.75 -8.61
N LEU A 189 -11.88 -1.54 -7.50
CA LEU A 189 -12.03 -2.33 -6.29
C LEU A 189 -13.40 -2.09 -5.63
N ALA A 190 -13.84 -0.83 -5.54
CA ALA A 190 -15.17 -0.49 -5.03
C ALA A 190 -16.26 -1.18 -5.84
N ALA A 191 -16.20 -1.12 -7.17
CA ALA A 191 -17.16 -1.74 -8.06
C ALA A 191 -17.19 -3.29 -7.94
N ASP A 192 -16.04 -3.94 -7.68
CA ASP A 192 -16.03 -5.38 -7.42
C ASP A 192 -16.63 -5.70 -6.05
N MET A 193 -16.29 -4.93 -4.99
CA MET A 193 -16.85 -5.12 -3.64
C MET A 193 -18.37 -4.91 -3.61
N GLU A 194 -18.90 -3.95 -4.38
CA GLU A 194 -20.34 -3.66 -4.46
C GLU A 194 -21.15 -4.85 -5.00
N ARG A 195 -20.53 -5.78 -5.74
CA ARG A 195 -21.20 -7.03 -6.17
C ARG A 195 -21.54 -7.95 -4.99
N PHE A 196 -20.85 -7.80 -3.86
CA PHE A 196 -21.07 -8.58 -2.64
C PHE A 196 -21.98 -7.85 -1.65
N VAL A 197 -21.94 -6.53 -1.63
CA VAL A 197 -22.75 -5.65 -0.77
C VAL A 197 -23.36 -4.55 -1.64
N PRO A 198 -24.51 -4.83 -2.31
CA PRO A 198 -25.13 -3.86 -3.20
C PRO A 198 -25.64 -2.62 -2.47
N GLY A 199 -25.42 -1.46 -3.03
CA GLY A 199 -26.17 -0.24 -2.69
C GLY A 199 -25.36 0.94 -2.17
N SER A 200 -24.19 0.74 -1.59
CA SER A 200 -23.39 1.88 -1.11
C SER A 200 -21.90 1.56 -1.17
N ALA A 201 -21.20 2.20 -2.11
CA ALA A 201 -19.78 2.11 -2.27
C ALA A 201 -19.16 3.51 -2.26
N ALA A 202 -18.02 3.65 -1.59
CA ALA A 202 -17.23 4.86 -1.60
C ALA A 202 -15.76 4.56 -1.93
N VAL A 203 -15.05 5.56 -2.42
CA VAL A 203 -13.62 5.49 -2.69
C VAL A 203 -12.91 6.57 -1.88
N VAL A 204 -11.89 6.16 -1.14
CA VAL A 204 -10.91 7.06 -0.53
C VAL A 204 -9.54 6.56 -1.00
N GLU A 205 -8.95 7.31 -1.92
CA GLU A 205 -7.70 6.95 -2.56
C GLU A 205 -6.51 7.03 -1.58
N ASN A 206 -5.43 6.34 -1.92
CA ASN A 206 -4.13 6.58 -1.30
C ASN A 206 -3.58 7.92 -1.77
N GLY A 207 -2.87 8.62 -0.89
CA GLY A 207 -2.38 9.97 -1.18
C GLY A 207 -0.99 10.23 -0.65
N ILE A 208 -0.62 11.51 -0.66
CA ILE A 208 0.60 12.04 -0.06
C ILE A 208 0.19 12.76 1.23
N ASP A 209 0.70 12.28 2.35
CA ASP A 209 0.43 12.83 3.66
C ASP A 209 1.56 13.76 4.17
N PRO A 210 1.35 14.47 5.28
CA PRO A 210 2.38 15.33 5.87
C PRO A 210 3.66 14.59 6.26
N VAL A 211 3.59 13.30 6.61
CA VAL A 211 4.77 12.50 6.98
C VAL A 211 5.62 12.22 5.75
N MET A 212 5.02 11.75 4.66
CA MET A 212 5.70 11.55 3.37
C MET A 212 6.31 12.86 2.87
N THR A 213 5.57 13.97 2.98
CA THR A 213 6.04 15.31 2.58
C THR A 213 7.26 15.74 3.41
N ALA A 214 7.25 15.49 4.72
CA ALA A 214 8.39 15.79 5.59
C ALA A 214 9.61 14.94 5.26
N MET A 215 9.41 13.64 4.98
CA MET A 215 10.48 12.75 4.52
C MET A 215 11.09 13.22 3.22
N ALA A 216 10.27 13.57 2.22
CA ALA A 216 10.75 14.09 0.93
C ALA A 216 11.56 15.38 1.08
N ARG A 217 11.13 16.31 1.94
CA ARG A 217 11.90 17.53 2.27
C ARG A 217 13.24 17.21 2.92
N GLY A 218 13.31 16.24 3.83
CA GLY A 218 14.56 15.77 4.44
C GLY A 218 15.49 15.16 3.40
N ILE A 219 14.97 14.37 2.48
CA ILE A 219 15.73 13.82 1.34
C ILE A 219 16.30 14.92 0.45
N GLU A 220 15.53 15.97 0.17
CA GLU A 220 15.99 17.12 -0.63
C GLU A 220 17.14 17.89 0.06
N VAL A 221 17.03 18.09 1.37
CA VAL A 221 18.13 18.69 2.16
C VAL A 221 19.38 17.83 2.10
N ASP A 222 19.25 16.50 2.18
CA ASP A 222 20.37 15.59 2.09
C ASP A 222 21.02 15.56 0.69
N ARG A 223 20.21 15.61 -0.37
CA ARG A 223 20.67 15.76 -1.76
C ARG A 223 21.43 17.07 -1.95
N ALA A 224 20.89 18.18 -1.49
CA ALA A 224 21.51 19.51 -1.59
C ALA A 224 22.83 19.59 -0.83
N ALA A 225 22.96 18.85 0.27
CA ALA A 225 24.18 18.77 1.07
C ALA A 225 25.19 17.71 0.56
N GLY A 226 24.88 17.01 -0.52
CA GLY A 226 25.74 15.94 -1.07
C GLY A 226 25.80 14.68 -0.20
N ARG A 227 24.90 14.53 0.77
CA ARG A 227 24.82 13.35 1.64
C ARG A 227 24.00 12.20 0.99
N LEU A 228 23.26 12.50 -0.05
CA LEU A 228 22.48 11.55 -0.82
C LEU A 228 22.72 11.81 -2.31
N ARG A 229 22.80 10.75 -3.11
CA ARG A 229 22.86 10.88 -4.56
C ARG A 229 21.62 11.62 -5.08
N SER A 230 21.83 12.54 -6.00
CA SER A 230 20.74 13.27 -6.64
C SER A 230 20.62 12.86 -8.11
N PRO A 231 19.43 12.49 -8.59
CA PRO A 231 19.21 12.17 -10.00
C PRO A 231 19.46 13.37 -10.94
N SER A 232 19.63 14.57 -10.39
CA SER A 232 19.97 15.77 -11.16
C SER A 232 21.47 15.94 -11.39
N VAL A 233 22.31 15.17 -10.70
CA VAL A 233 23.78 15.20 -10.87
C VAL A 233 24.13 14.23 -11.98
N ASP A 234 24.82 14.73 -13.02
CA ASP A 234 25.37 13.91 -14.09
C ASP A 234 26.71 13.30 -13.63
N ASP A 235 26.61 12.19 -12.93
CA ASP A 235 27.75 11.39 -12.48
C ASP A 235 28.11 10.28 -13.50
N GLY A 236 27.51 10.32 -14.67
CA GLY A 236 27.72 9.34 -15.73
C GLY A 236 27.07 7.98 -15.46
N ILE A 237 26.24 7.86 -14.42
CA ILE A 237 25.50 6.63 -14.05
C ILE A 237 24.00 6.90 -14.09
N VAL A 238 23.24 5.95 -14.61
CA VAL A 238 21.77 5.96 -14.55
C VAL A 238 21.30 4.77 -13.73
N VAL A 239 20.57 5.05 -12.65
CA VAL A 239 20.03 4.02 -11.75
C VAL A 239 18.53 3.87 -11.99
N ILE A 240 18.11 2.66 -12.37
CA ILE A 240 16.71 2.27 -12.48
C ILE A 240 16.34 1.56 -11.19
N GLY A 241 15.30 2.04 -10.49
CA GLY A 241 14.84 1.50 -9.21
C GLY A 241 13.51 0.77 -9.30
N TYR A 242 13.41 -0.40 -8.67
CA TYR A 242 12.17 -1.14 -8.45
C TYR A 242 12.10 -1.63 -7.01
N GLY A 243 10.98 -1.37 -6.34
CA GLY A 243 10.72 -1.84 -4.98
C GLY A 243 9.50 -2.74 -4.88
N SER A 244 9.59 -3.77 -4.05
CA SER A 244 8.45 -4.65 -3.72
C SER A 244 8.46 -5.04 -2.25
N GLY A 245 7.28 -4.98 -1.60
CA GLY A 245 7.12 -5.39 -0.21
C GLY A 245 7.03 -6.92 0.01
N SER A 246 6.90 -7.71 -1.05
CA SER A 246 6.75 -9.17 -0.95
C SER A 246 7.11 -9.89 -2.26
N ARG A 247 7.33 -11.21 -2.17
CA ARG A 247 7.53 -12.07 -3.35
C ARG A 247 6.29 -12.27 -4.22
N ALA A 248 5.12 -11.81 -3.77
CA ALA A 248 3.89 -11.84 -4.57
C ALA A 248 3.97 -10.97 -5.85
N HIS A 249 5.10 -10.31 -6.08
CA HIS A 249 5.39 -9.45 -7.24
C HIS A 249 6.54 -9.96 -8.13
N ASP A 250 6.98 -11.21 -7.95
CA ASP A 250 8.06 -11.77 -8.77
C ASP A 250 7.68 -11.78 -10.26
N LEU A 251 6.43 -12.11 -10.60
CA LEU A 251 5.93 -12.07 -11.98
C LEU A 251 5.75 -10.65 -12.53
N ASP A 252 5.56 -9.68 -11.66
CA ASP A 252 5.46 -8.28 -12.08
C ASP A 252 6.81 -7.79 -12.62
N LEU A 253 7.91 -8.08 -11.93
CA LEU A 253 9.25 -7.73 -12.43
C LEU A 253 9.57 -8.42 -13.75
N ALA A 254 9.10 -9.66 -13.95
CA ALA A 254 9.33 -10.43 -15.18
C ALA A 254 8.78 -9.73 -16.44
N VAL A 255 7.71 -8.90 -16.31
CA VAL A 255 7.16 -8.10 -17.42
C VAL A 255 8.20 -7.16 -18.04
N ALA A 256 9.07 -6.59 -17.22
CA ALA A 256 10.13 -5.66 -17.66
C ALA A 256 11.50 -6.31 -17.80
N ALA A 257 11.66 -7.61 -17.52
CA ALA A 257 12.97 -8.26 -17.41
C ALA A 257 13.75 -8.25 -18.72
N ALA A 258 13.16 -8.67 -19.84
CA ALA A 258 13.83 -8.66 -21.14
C ALA A 258 14.15 -7.24 -21.65
N PRO A 259 13.24 -6.23 -21.57
CA PRO A 259 13.58 -4.81 -21.81
C PRO A 259 14.73 -4.29 -20.95
N LEU A 260 14.73 -4.59 -19.64
CA LEU A 260 15.81 -4.19 -18.73
C LEU A 260 17.14 -4.83 -19.11
N ALA A 261 17.15 -6.12 -19.45
CA ALA A 261 18.33 -6.82 -19.93
C ALA A 261 18.89 -6.20 -21.23
N ALA A 262 18.01 -5.84 -22.17
CA ALA A 262 18.41 -5.18 -23.42
C ALA A 262 19.08 -3.81 -23.14
N VAL A 263 18.47 -2.99 -22.27
CA VAL A 263 19.02 -1.67 -21.89
C VAL A 263 20.33 -1.82 -21.13
N LEU A 264 20.43 -2.74 -20.16
CA LEU A 264 21.69 -3.06 -19.48
C LEU A 264 22.77 -3.52 -20.47
N GLY A 265 22.42 -4.34 -21.46
CA GLY A 265 23.33 -4.80 -22.50
C GLY A 265 23.86 -3.68 -23.40
N ALA A 266 23.00 -2.74 -23.77
CA ALA A 266 23.34 -1.62 -24.66
C ALA A 266 24.10 -0.49 -23.93
N HIS A 267 23.86 -0.28 -22.63
CA HIS A 267 24.34 0.89 -21.87
C HIS A 267 25.14 0.47 -20.62
N GLY A 268 26.47 0.47 -20.73
CA GLY A 268 27.38 0.06 -19.63
C GLY A 268 27.31 0.92 -18.37
N HIS A 269 26.76 2.13 -18.46
CA HIS A 269 26.60 3.07 -17.35
C HIS A 269 25.27 2.89 -16.58
N VAL A 270 24.37 1.99 -17.05
CA VAL A 270 23.12 1.73 -16.37
C VAL A 270 23.31 0.74 -15.24
N ARG A 271 22.62 0.99 -14.13
CA ARG A 271 22.53 0.12 -12.95
C ARG A 271 21.05 -0.15 -12.64
N LEU A 272 20.77 -1.33 -12.11
CA LEU A 272 19.44 -1.68 -11.61
C LEU A 272 19.52 -1.81 -10.08
N ARG A 273 18.58 -1.18 -9.37
CA ARG A 273 18.43 -1.28 -7.91
C ARG A 273 17.11 -1.98 -7.60
N LEU A 274 17.19 -3.16 -7.01
CA LEU A 274 16.05 -3.96 -6.60
C LEU A 274 15.92 -3.94 -5.08
N MET A 275 14.79 -3.44 -4.57
CA MET A 275 14.52 -3.27 -3.15
C MET A 275 13.42 -4.23 -2.70
N GLY A 276 13.71 -5.06 -1.71
CA GLY A 276 12.81 -6.06 -1.15
C GLY A 276 13.07 -7.50 -1.62
N PRO A 277 12.25 -8.45 -1.17
CA PRO A 277 12.46 -9.89 -1.34
C PRO A 277 12.02 -10.39 -2.74
N LEU A 278 12.67 -9.90 -3.79
CA LEU A 278 12.37 -10.26 -5.18
C LEU A 278 13.24 -11.41 -5.68
N ALA A 279 12.65 -12.34 -6.43
CA ALA A 279 13.41 -13.25 -7.26
C ALA A 279 14.02 -12.50 -8.47
N LEU A 280 15.25 -12.84 -8.84
CA LEU A 280 15.86 -12.27 -10.03
C LEU A 280 15.38 -13.06 -11.25
N PRO A 281 14.74 -12.42 -12.26
CA PRO A 281 14.40 -13.07 -13.51
C PRO A 281 15.65 -13.57 -14.27
N ALA A 282 15.52 -14.69 -14.97
CA ALA A 282 16.63 -15.33 -15.70
C ALA A 282 17.32 -14.39 -16.72
N GLU A 283 16.55 -13.52 -17.37
CA GLU A 283 17.03 -12.52 -18.33
C GLU A 283 18.04 -11.54 -17.72
N LEU A 284 17.98 -11.36 -16.40
CA LEU A 284 18.83 -10.42 -15.66
C LEU A 284 20.05 -11.09 -15.02
N GLU A 285 20.16 -12.40 -15.01
CA GLU A 285 21.25 -13.14 -14.36
C GLU A 285 22.64 -12.79 -14.94
N GLY A 286 22.70 -12.44 -16.23
CA GLY A 286 23.94 -12.01 -16.90
C GLY A 286 24.47 -10.63 -16.46
N PHE A 287 23.72 -9.87 -15.62
CA PHE A 287 24.03 -8.49 -15.25
C PHE A 287 24.17 -8.28 -13.74
N THR A 288 24.41 -9.33 -12.97
CA THR A 288 24.49 -9.30 -11.50
C THR A 288 25.53 -8.33 -10.95
N ASP A 289 26.60 -8.05 -11.69
CA ASP A 289 27.61 -7.04 -11.37
C ASP A 289 27.10 -5.59 -11.42
N ARG A 290 25.96 -5.36 -12.06
CA ARG A 290 25.28 -4.08 -12.20
C ARG A 290 23.92 -4.01 -11.55
N ILE A 291 23.55 -5.05 -10.80
CA ILE A 291 22.29 -5.14 -10.05
C ILE A 291 22.59 -5.05 -8.56
N GLU A 292 22.19 -3.95 -7.96
CA GLU A 292 22.21 -3.79 -6.51
C GLU A 292 20.92 -4.37 -5.91
N ARG A 293 21.08 -5.22 -4.89
CA ARG A 293 19.95 -5.82 -4.17
C ARG A 293 19.94 -5.29 -2.75
N ILE A 294 18.81 -4.75 -2.35
CA ILE A 294 18.57 -4.19 -1.01
C ILE A 294 17.44 -5.00 -0.36
N ASP A 295 17.64 -5.41 0.86
CA ASP A 295 16.62 -6.12 1.63
C ASP A 295 15.39 -5.24 1.87
N LEU A 296 14.30 -5.85 2.38
CA LEU A 296 13.09 -5.12 2.75
C LEU A 296 13.40 -4.05 3.80
N LEU A 297 13.07 -2.82 3.49
CA LEU A 297 13.32 -1.66 4.33
C LEU A 297 12.03 -1.11 4.95
N PRO A 298 12.12 -0.45 6.12
CA PRO A 298 11.07 0.45 6.59
C PRO A 298 10.79 1.55 5.56
N GLU A 299 9.58 2.07 5.53
CA GLU A 299 9.12 3.01 4.49
C GLU A 299 10.04 4.23 4.31
N GLY A 300 10.46 4.86 5.41
CA GLY A 300 11.34 6.04 5.33
C GLY A 300 12.72 5.74 4.74
N GLU A 301 13.26 4.56 5.03
CA GLU A 301 14.53 4.09 4.46
C GLU A 301 14.34 3.69 2.99
N TYR A 302 13.23 3.03 2.67
CA TYR A 302 12.87 2.71 1.28
C TYR A 302 12.75 3.97 0.41
N LEU A 303 12.07 5.02 0.88
CA LEU A 303 11.98 6.29 0.13
C LEU A 303 13.35 6.95 -0.05
N ARG A 304 14.26 6.83 0.92
CA ARG A 304 15.64 7.34 0.80
C ARG A 304 16.44 6.56 -0.25
N GLU A 305 16.28 5.24 -0.32
CA GLU A 305 16.93 4.42 -1.33
C GLU A 305 16.33 4.65 -2.72
N LEU A 306 15.00 4.72 -2.83
CA LEU A 306 14.32 5.06 -4.08
C LEU A 306 14.74 6.44 -4.60
N ALA A 307 14.91 7.41 -3.71
CA ALA A 307 15.33 8.77 -4.05
C ALA A 307 16.71 8.86 -4.70
N GLN A 308 17.55 7.84 -4.59
CA GLN A 308 18.86 7.78 -5.23
C GLN A 308 18.81 7.20 -6.65
N CYS A 309 17.64 6.78 -7.12
CA CYS A 309 17.41 6.33 -8.49
C CYS A 309 17.14 7.52 -9.42
N ASP A 310 17.37 7.32 -10.71
CA ASP A 310 17.02 8.29 -11.77
C ASP A 310 15.65 8.00 -12.38
N ILE A 311 15.31 6.71 -12.45
CA ILE A 311 14.07 6.20 -13.04
C ILE A 311 13.46 5.23 -12.03
N SER A 312 12.21 5.43 -11.66
CA SER A 312 11.42 4.46 -10.91
C SER A 312 10.55 3.67 -11.86
N ILE A 313 10.51 2.35 -11.71
CA ILE A 313 9.66 1.49 -12.54
C ILE A 313 8.57 0.79 -11.72
N ALA A 314 7.43 0.56 -12.36
CA ALA A 314 6.32 -0.19 -11.79
C ALA A 314 5.73 -1.17 -12.81
N PRO A 315 6.45 -2.23 -13.15
CA PRO A 315 5.90 -3.29 -13.96
C PRO A 315 4.80 -4.01 -13.18
N LEU A 316 3.71 -4.33 -13.87
CA LEU A 316 2.62 -5.16 -13.39
C LEU A 316 2.22 -6.15 -14.47
N ALA A 317 2.12 -7.42 -14.09
CA ALA A 317 1.56 -8.44 -14.97
C ALA A 317 0.06 -8.20 -15.15
N ASP A 318 -0.44 -8.37 -16.38
CA ASP A 318 -1.88 -8.28 -16.66
C ASP A 318 -2.59 -9.56 -16.21
N VAL A 319 -2.78 -9.66 -14.91
CA VAL A 319 -3.54 -10.71 -14.24
C VAL A 319 -4.70 -10.08 -13.49
N GLY A 320 -5.82 -10.81 -13.38
CA GLY A 320 -7.05 -10.28 -12.78
C GLY A 320 -6.85 -9.70 -11.38
N PHE A 321 -5.89 -10.24 -10.61
CA PHE A 321 -5.55 -9.73 -9.28
C PHE A 321 -4.97 -8.31 -9.31
N ASN A 322 -4.14 -7.98 -10.31
CA ASN A 322 -3.43 -6.69 -10.38
C ASN A 322 -4.29 -5.52 -10.83
N GLN A 323 -5.45 -5.77 -11.46
CA GLN A 323 -6.34 -4.72 -11.99
C GLN A 323 -6.96 -3.82 -10.91
N TYR A 324 -6.90 -4.24 -9.64
CA TYR A 324 -7.50 -3.55 -8.50
C TYR A 324 -6.50 -2.71 -7.68
N LYS A 325 -5.20 -2.76 -8.04
CA LYS A 325 -4.13 -2.06 -7.32
C LYS A 325 -4.24 -0.55 -7.46
N SER A 326 -3.60 0.17 -6.54
CA SER A 326 -3.59 1.63 -6.51
C SER A 326 -2.28 2.22 -7.04
N GLN A 327 -2.26 3.55 -7.16
CA GLN A 327 -1.18 4.35 -7.72
C GLN A 327 0.02 4.58 -6.77
N VAL A 328 0.17 3.88 -5.68
CA VAL A 328 1.14 4.16 -4.61
C VAL A 328 2.57 4.35 -5.14
N LYS A 329 3.07 3.46 -6.01
CA LYS A 329 4.42 3.60 -6.58
C LYS A 329 4.59 4.88 -7.41
N TYR A 330 3.53 5.34 -8.07
CA TYR A 330 3.54 6.61 -8.79
C TYR A 330 3.57 7.81 -7.82
N LEU A 331 2.83 7.75 -6.71
CA LEU A 331 2.85 8.77 -5.66
C LEU A 331 4.26 8.91 -5.07
N GLU A 332 4.89 7.78 -4.72
CA GLU A 332 6.24 7.72 -4.17
C GLU A 332 7.28 8.30 -5.14
N ALA A 333 7.27 7.84 -6.39
CA ALA A 333 8.18 8.32 -7.42
C ALA A 333 7.99 9.81 -7.73
N GLY A 334 6.74 10.25 -7.91
CA GLY A 334 6.41 11.65 -8.17
C GLY A 334 6.78 12.56 -7.01
N LEU A 335 6.48 12.18 -5.77
CA LEU A 335 6.87 12.95 -4.58
C LEU A 335 8.39 13.20 -4.53
N LEU A 336 9.19 12.22 -4.93
CA LEU A 336 10.65 12.31 -5.00
C LEU A 336 11.17 12.99 -6.28
N GLY A 337 10.29 13.36 -7.22
CA GLY A 337 10.63 13.97 -8.50
C GLY A 337 11.36 13.04 -9.46
N LEU A 338 11.10 11.74 -9.34
CA LEU A 338 11.68 10.73 -10.21
C LEU A 338 10.87 10.56 -11.48
N CYS A 339 11.56 10.26 -12.59
CA CYS A 339 10.89 9.82 -13.80
C CYS A 339 10.30 8.42 -13.56
N PHE A 340 9.07 8.20 -14.04
CA PHE A 340 8.32 6.98 -13.77
C PHE A 340 7.97 6.24 -15.06
N VAL A 341 8.19 4.93 -15.09
CA VAL A 341 7.77 4.05 -16.19
C VAL A 341 6.94 2.89 -15.62
N ALA A 342 5.78 2.65 -16.16
CA ALA A 342 4.87 1.64 -15.62
C ALA A 342 4.07 0.89 -16.68
N SER A 343 3.53 -0.26 -16.30
CA SER A 343 2.54 -1.01 -17.10
C SER A 343 1.20 -0.26 -17.18
N ASP A 344 0.47 -0.44 -18.28
CA ASP A 344 -0.84 0.18 -18.50
C ASP A 344 -1.93 -0.32 -17.54
N VAL A 345 -1.81 -1.54 -17.03
CA VAL A 345 -2.83 -2.28 -16.24
C VAL A 345 -3.50 -1.43 -15.15
N VAL A 346 -2.73 -0.61 -14.43
CA VAL A 346 -3.25 0.31 -13.39
C VAL A 346 -2.90 1.73 -13.75
N TYR A 347 -1.64 1.96 -14.13
CA TYR A 347 -1.06 3.30 -14.18
C TYR A 347 -1.51 4.11 -15.38
N GLY A 348 -2.11 3.49 -16.40
CA GLY A 348 -2.69 4.18 -17.55
C GLY A 348 -3.79 5.18 -17.19
N THR A 349 -4.42 5.04 -16.02
CA THR A 349 -5.44 5.97 -15.53
C THR A 349 -4.88 7.11 -14.66
N TYR A 350 -3.66 6.96 -14.16
CA TYR A 350 -3.05 7.90 -13.22
C TYR A 350 -1.92 8.74 -13.84
N VAL A 351 -1.21 8.17 -14.80
CA VAL A 351 -0.04 8.78 -15.43
C VAL A 351 -0.43 9.41 -16.76
N ASP A 352 -0.02 10.64 -16.95
CA ASP A 352 -0.14 11.37 -18.21
C ASP A 352 1.05 10.98 -19.10
N ASP A 353 0.81 10.01 -20.00
CA ASP A 353 1.86 9.35 -20.79
C ASP A 353 2.71 10.35 -21.60
N GLY A 354 4.01 10.26 -21.44
CA GLY A 354 5.00 11.16 -22.03
C GLY A 354 5.16 12.51 -21.31
N ARG A 355 4.29 12.87 -20.36
CA ARG A 355 4.33 14.14 -19.63
C ARG A 355 4.71 13.95 -18.16
N THR A 356 4.00 13.10 -17.43
CA THR A 356 4.25 12.87 -16.00
C THR A 356 4.82 11.49 -15.70
N GLY A 357 5.07 10.70 -16.74
CA GLY A 357 5.64 9.37 -16.72
C GLY A 357 5.49 8.73 -18.10
N PHE A 358 5.83 7.47 -18.21
CA PHE A 358 5.69 6.69 -19.43
C PHE A 358 4.89 5.42 -19.15
N ILE A 359 3.95 5.11 -20.05
CA ILE A 359 3.13 3.90 -19.98
C ILE A 359 3.59 2.90 -21.03
N ALA A 360 4.06 1.76 -20.57
CA ALA A 360 4.48 0.65 -21.41
C ALA A 360 3.37 -0.40 -21.49
N ARG A 361 2.92 -0.71 -22.71
CA ARG A 361 1.84 -1.67 -22.99
C ARG A 361 2.36 -3.06 -23.36
N ASP A 362 3.62 -3.10 -23.79
CA ASP A 362 4.32 -4.31 -24.20
C ASP A 362 5.84 -4.18 -24.00
N SER A 363 6.57 -5.23 -24.33
CA SER A 363 8.03 -5.28 -24.18
C SER A 363 8.76 -4.19 -24.99
N GLU A 364 8.24 -3.86 -26.18
CA GLU A 364 8.82 -2.80 -27.03
C GLU A 364 8.58 -1.41 -26.43
N GLY A 365 7.38 -1.15 -25.89
CA GLY A 365 7.06 0.08 -25.16
C GLY A 365 7.94 0.27 -23.94
N TRP A 366 8.19 -0.80 -23.18
CA TRP A 366 9.14 -0.79 -22.05
C TRP A 366 10.55 -0.42 -22.52
N ARG A 367 11.04 -1.11 -23.57
CA ARG A 367 12.36 -0.86 -24.13
C ARG A 367 12.49 0.59 -24.63
N ALA A 368 11.54 1.07 -25.42
CA ALA A 368 11.57 2.41 -25.99
C ALA A 368 11.53 3.51 -24.92
N ALA A 369 10.71 3.35 -23.88
CA ALA A 369 10.65 4.30 -22.77
C ALA A 369 11.98 4.33 -22.00
N LEU A 370 12.54 3.18 -21.63
CA LEU A 370 13.78 3.08 -20.91
C LEU A 370 14.97 3.62 -21.71
N GLU A 371 15.10 3.28 -23.02
CA GLU A 371 16.15 3.80 -23.92
C GLU A 371 16.14 5.34 -23.98
N ARG A 372 14.99 5.96 -24.16
CA ARG A 372 14.85 7.42 -24.18
C ARG A 372 15.30 8.04 -22.86
N LEU A 373 14.88 7.44 -21.74
CA LEU A 373 15.17 7.98 -20.41
C LEU A 373 16.63 7.76 -20.01
N VAL A 374 17.25 6.66 -20.41
CA VAL A 374 18.68 6.40 -20.10
C VAL A 374 19.57 7.39 -20.85
N THR A 375 19.21 7.77 -22.08
CA THR A 375 20.03 8.65 -22.94
C THR A 375 19.77 10.14 -22.77
N ASP A 376 18.62 10.54 -22.18
CA ASP A 376 18.22 11.95 -22.06
C ASP A 376 17.97 12.35 -20.59
N SER A 377 18.99 12.92 -19.95
CA SER A 377 18.90 13.45 -18.58
C SER A 377 17.96 14.65 -18.46
N GLY A 378 17.83 15.45 -19.53
CA GLY A 378 16.91 16.59 -19.60
C GLY A 378 15.47 16.12 -19.54
N LEU A 379 15.13 15.07 -20.32
CA LEU A 379 13.81 14.45 -20.29
C LEU A 379 13.48 13.86 -18.91
N ARG A 380 14.43 13.14 -18.30
CA ARG A 380 14.20 12.60 -16.92
C ARG A 380 13.83 13.71 -15.94
N ARG A 381 14.59 14.82 -15.94
CA ARG A 381 14.30 15.95 -15.03
C ARG A 381 12.96 16.61 -15.33
N HIS A 382 12.66 16.81 -16.61
CA HIS A 382 11.39 17.43 -17.01
C HIS A 382 10.17 16.60 -16.58
N VAL A 383 10.19 15.31 -16.89
CA VAL A 383 9.09 14.37 -16.54
C VAL A 383 8.99 14.19 -15.02
N GLY A 384 10.12 14.06 -14.32
CA GLY A 384 10.12 13.95 -12.85
C GLY A 384 9.57 15.20 -12.16
N ALA A 385 9.88 16.40 -12.67
CA ALA A 385 9.31 17.65 -12.16
C ALA A 385 7.80 17.73 -12.40
N ALA A 386 7.34 17.35 -13.60
CA ALA A 386 5.92 17.29 -13.93
C ALA A 386 5.17 16.25 -13.09
N ALA A 387 5.78 15.08 -12.83
CA ALA A 387 5.24 14.07 -11.93
C ALA A 387 5.07 14.61 -10.50
N ARG A 388 6.08 15.33 -9.98
CA ARG A 388 6.04 15.93 -8.63
C ARG A 388 4.88 16.93 -8.48
N GLU A 389 4.63 17.75 -9.48
CA GLU A 389 3.49 18.66 -9.49
C GLU A 389 2.17 17.87 -9.57
N HIS A 390 2.12 16.88 -10.45
CA HIS A 390 0.91 16.12 -10.71
C HIS A 390 0.42 15.32 -9.49
N VAL A 391 1.33 14.72 -8.71
CA VAL A 391 0.95 13.88 -7.57
C VAL A 391 0.38 14.70 -6.39
N GLN A 392 0.56 16.04 -6.36
CA GLN A 392 -0.03 16.90 -5.34
C GLN A 392 -1.56 16.88 -5.36
N ARG A 393 -2.18 16.47 -6.46
CA ARG A 393 -3.64 16.29 -6.54
C ARG A 393 -4.18 15.22 -5.58
N TRP A 394 -3.33 14.33 -5.07
CA TRP A 394 -3.66 13.33 -4.07
C TRP A 394 -3.17 13.72 -2.66
N ASP A 395 -3.12 15.01 -2.35
CA ASP A 395 -2.79 15.45 -0.99
C ASP A 395 -3.89 15.00 -0.01
N VAL A 396 -3.47 14.29 1.03
CA VAL A 396 -4.37 13.70 2.03
C VAL A 396 -5.12 14.75 2.83
N THR A 397 -4.50 15.94 3.07
CA THR A 397 -5.10 16.98 3.89
C THR A 397 -6.13 17.85 3.14
N THR A 398 -6.15 17.78 1.82
CA THR A 398 -7.13 18.45 0.95
C THR A 398 -8.04 17.42 0.28
N THR A 399 -7.60 16.77 -0.77
CA THR A 399 -8.39 15.78 -1.52
C THR A 399 -8.83 14.61 -0.65
N GLY A 400 -7.93 14.09 0.19
CA GLY A 400 -8.28 13.02 1.13
C GLY A 400 -9.36 13.46 2.13
N ALA A 401 -9.26 14.68 2.66
CA ALA A 401 -10.27 15.25 3.56
C ALA A 401 -11.64 15.43 2.87
N GLU A 402 -11.65 15.85 1.60
CA GLU A 402 -12.88 15.94 0.79
C GLU A 402 -13.49 14.56 0.54
N GLN A 403 -12.67 13.56 0.20
CA GLN A 403 -13.11 12.19 0.01
C GLN A 403 -13.69 11.57 1.30
N MET A 404 -13.12 11.89 2.47
CA MET A 404 -13.68 11.43 3.76
C MET A 404 -15.05 12.05 4.04
N ARG A 405 -15.25 13.35 3.74
CA ARG A 405 -16.59 13.98 3.85
C ARG A 405 -17.60 13.37 2.87
N ALA A 406 -17.18 13.15 1.61
CA ALA A 406 -18.02 12.53 0.60
C ALA A 406 -18.41 11.09 0.97
N MET A 407 -17.48 10.31 1.52
CA MET A 407 -17.72 8.98 2.05
C MET A 407 -18.80 8.99 3.14
N LEU A 408 -18.67 9.88 4.15
CA LEU A 408 -19.68 9.98 5.21
C LEU A 408 -21.07 10.36 4.67
N ALA A 409 -21.13 11.30 3.72
CA ALA A 409 -22.35 11.68 3.05
C ALA A 409 -22.99 10.50 2.27
N THR A 410 -22.17 9.70 1.57
CA THR A 410 -22.60 8.49 0.85
C THR A 410 -23.24 7.48 1.80
N PHE A 411 -22.72 7.36 3.01
CA PHE A 411 -23.24 6.43 4.02
C PHE A 411 -24.30 7.06 4.96
N GLY A 412 -24.80 8.25 4.64
CA GLY A 412 -25.86 8.93 5.38
C GLY A 412 -25.43 9.46 6.75
N VAL A 413 -24.14 9.67 6.97
CA VAL A 413 -23.59 10.21 8.21
C VAL A 413 -23.36 11.72 8.07
N GLU A 414 -24.14 12.53 8.82
CA GLU A 414 -23.98 13.98 8.85
C GLU A 414 -22.73 14.37 9.66
N VAL A 415 -21.90 15.22 9.09
CA VAL A 415 -20.78 15.87 9.79
C VAL A 415 -21.28 17.25 10.22
N SER A 416 -21.35 17.49 11.52
CA SER A 416 -21.60 18.85 12.03
C SER A 416 -20.41 19.72 11.65
N GLY A 417 -20.66 20.75 10.82
CA GLY A 417 -19.68 21.76 10.44
C GLY A 417 -19.25 22.67 11.60
#